data_25c5d77518710d625eed4abcb5dd6e7e
#
_entry.id   25c5d77518710d625eed4abcb5dd6e7e
#
_cell.length_a   1.000
_cell.length_b   1.000
_cell.length_c   1.000
_cell.angle_alpha   90.00
_cell.angle_beta   90.00
_cell.angle_gamma   90.00
#
_symmetry.space_group_name_H-M   'P 1'
#
loop_
_entity.id
_entity.type
_entity.pdbx_description
1 polymer ?
#
loop_
_entity_poly.entity_id
_entity_poly.type
_entity_poly.pdbx_seq_one_letter_code
_entity_poly.pdbx_strand_id
1 'polypeptide(L)'
;MPSSLVTLVILDGWGCAPAGPGNAVELAETPVFDRLWRAFPHTTIEASGPAAGLPPGQMGNSEVGHLTIGAGRRLYQDLMRVNAAIEDGSFFENPVLLAAFERGARVHLLGLVSHGGVHSHIAHVQALLRFAPEKTWLHAFTDGRDVSPTAAVHDLAELPLDRIATVVGRYYAMDRDQRWQRTQRAYDALVNGTGTPAHDVLGAVQASYDAGVTDEFIEPIVVDGTPRVAPGDTVIFFNFRPDRGRQLTRLLLDNGFDVTTMTRYSSDLDTHVVFGEVEIQNTLAEVIAEHGLKQLHVAETEKYAHVTYFFNGGREEAWPGEDHALVPSPRDVPSYDHKPEMSAEGVATRVVDEVGDGYSFCVVNFANPDMVGHTGVIPAVVAGVESADHALGRVVDRVTELGGVCLITADHGNAEKLLEDDGVSPHTAHTTNPVPLIVTAPGAVLEGGGELADLAPTVLRLLGIEPPLEMTGKLLVRHT
;
A
#
# COMPACT_ATOMS: atom_id res chain seq x y z
N MET A 1 -14.99 21.79 -24.33
CA MET A 1 -15.94 20.72 -24.70
C MET A 1 -15.33 19.41 -24.23
N PRO A 2 -16.14 18.41 -23.82
CA PRO A 2 -15.62 17.08 -23.50
C PRO A 2 -14.78 16.50 -24.66
N SER A 3 -13.71 15.78 -24.34
CA SER A 3 -12.91 15.06 -25.33
C SER A 3 -13.58 13.73 -25.70
N SER A 4 -13.48 13.34 -26.95
CA SER A 4 -13.95 12.03 -27.39
C SER A 4 -13.00 10.88 -27.01
N LEU A 5 -11.74 11.21 -26.73
CA LEU A 5 -10.69 10.28 -26.33
C LEU A 5 -9.78 10.95 -25.28
N VAL A 6 -9.60 10.29 -24.15
CA VAL A 6 -8.64 10.67 -23.11
C VAL A 6 -7.66 9.52 -22.90
N THR A 7 -6.38 9.78 -22.98
CA THR A 7 -5.32 8.80 -22.76
C THR A 7 -4.52 9.16 -21.50
N LEU A 8 -4.48 8.25 -20.53
CA LEU A 8 -3.63 8.33 -19.36
C LEU A 8 -2.33 7.58 -19.65
N VAL A 9 -1.23 8.30 -19.72
CA VAL A 9 0.11 7.74 -19.93
C VAL A 9 0.84 7.74 -18.61
N ILE A 10 1.24 6.57 -18.14
CA ILE A 10 2.00 6.36 -16.91
C ILE A 10 3.44 6.02 -17.28
N LEU A 11 4.35 6.91 -16.97
CA LEU A 11 5.81 6.70 -17.05
C LEU A 11 6.26 6.11 -15.71
N ASP A 12 6.17 4.81 -15.57
CA ASP A 12 6.34 4.08 -14.30
C ASP A 12 7.71 4.39 -13.67
N GLY A 13 7.72 4.84 -12.40
CA GLY A 13 8.96 5.18 -11.72
C GLY A 13 9.63 6.50 -12.13
N TRP A 14 8.95 7.37 -12.89
CA TRP A 14 9.47 8.68 -13.33
C TRP A 14 9.17 9.76 -12.27
N GLY A 15 10.04 9.89 -11.28
CA GLY A 15 9.93 10.94 -10.27
C GLY A 15 10.52 12.27 -10.69
N CYS A 16 10.26 13.31 -9.88
CA CYS A 16 10.80 14.66 -10.07
C CYS A 16 11.76 15.01 -8.93
N ALA A 17 13.03 15.23 -9.24
CA ALA A 17 14.05 15.65 -8.29
C ALA A 17 15.02 16.65 -8.94
N PRO A 18 15.80 17.42 -8.15
CA PRO A 18 16.84 18.27 -8.70
C PRO A 18 17.87 17.50 -9.53
N ALA A 19 18.45 18.15 -10.52
CA ALA A 19 19.52 17.58 -11.33
C ALA A 19 20.72 17.12 -10.48
N GLY A 20 21.24 15.96 -10.79
CA GLY A 20 22.34 15.36 -10.06
C GLY A 20 22.90 14.11 -10.74
N PRO A 21 24.06 13.59 -10.29
CA PRO A 21 24.71 12.45 -10.94
C PRO A 21 23.92 11.12 -10.84
N GLY A 22 22.99 11.03 -9.89
CA GLY A 22 22.10 9.88 -9.71
C GLY A 22 20.69 10.09 -10.28
N ASN A 23 20.39 11.23 -10.92
CA ASN A 23 19.09 11.50 -11.50
C ASN A 23 19.11 11.14 -13.00
N ALA A 24 18.67 9.90 -13.33
CA ALA A 24 18.68 9.45 -14.71
C ALA A 24 17.63 10.17 -15.57
N VAL A 25 16.57 10.71 -14.98
CA VAL A 25 15.56 11.49 -15.70
C VAL A 25 16.16 12.78 -16.25
N GLU A 26 16.97 13.47 -15.44
CA GLU A 26 17.65 14.71 -15.84
C GLU A 26 18.91 14.47 -16.70
N LEU A 27 19.51 13.27 -16.63
CA LEU A 27 20.66 12.88 -17.42
C LEU A 27 20.27 12.41 -18.83
N ALA A 28 19.05 11.93 -19.01
CA ALA A 28 18.55 11.42 -20.28
C ALA A 28 18.18 12.54 -21.27
N GLU A 29 18.30 12.25 -22.56
CA GLU A 29 17.74 13.12 -23.61
C GLU A 29 16.25 12.81 -23.78
N THR A 30 15.39 13.70 -23.25
CA THR A 30 13.94 13.54 -23.25
C THR A 30 13.21 14.63 -24.05
N PRO A 31 13.49 14.75 -25.38
CA PRO A 31 12.98 15.85 -26.18
C PRO A 31 11.45 15.90 -26.25
N VAL A 32 10.76 14.78 -26.13
CA VAL A 32 9.30 14.72 -26.18
C VAL A 32 8.72 15.24 -24.87
N PHE A 33 9.15 14.70 -23.72
CA PHE A 33 8.72 15.13 -22.41
C PHE A 33 9.01 16.63 -22.20
N ASP A 34 10.19 17.07 -22.54
CA ASP A 34 10.63 18.46 -22.50
C ASP A 34 9.75 19.41 -23.33
N ARG A 35 9.41 18.98 -24.55
CA ARG A 35 8.50 19.72 -25.44
C ARG A 35 7.12 19.84 -24.81
N LEU A 36 6.59 18.73 -24.29
CA LEU A 36 5.26 18.68 -23.67
C LEU A 36 5.22 19.54 -22.40
N TRP A 37 6.23 19.42 -21.54
CA TRP A 37 6.37 20.22 -20.32
C TRP A 37 6.38 21.71 -20.61
N ARG A 38 7.09 22.17 -21.66
CA ARG A 38 7.13 23.58 -22.04
C ARG A 38 5.86 24.08 -22.73
N ALA A 39 5.17 23.21 -23.47
CA ALA A 39 4.04 23.61 -24.33
C ALA A 39 2.67 23.54 -23.65
N PHE A 40 2.52 22.71 -22.64
CA PHE A 40 1.23 22.42 -22.03
C PHE A 40 1.20 22.72 -20.52
N PRO A 41 0.00 22.91 -19.94
CA PRO A 41 -0.17 23.01 -18.50
C PRO A 41 0.43 21.80 -17.81
N HIS A 42 1.26 22.03 -16.79
CA HIS A 42 1.95 21.00 -16.04
C HIS A 42 2.10 21.37 -14.57
N THR A 43 2.27 20.38 -13.73
CA THR A 43 2.56 20.49 -12.31
C THR A 43 3.24 19.21 -11.82
N THR A 44 3.59 19.16 -10.55
CA THR A 44 3.92 17.90 -9.86
C THR A 44 2.80 17.51 -8.92
N ILE A 45 2.62 16.21 -8.72
CA ILE A 45 1.63 15.63 -7.80
C ILE A 45 2.30 14.65 -6.84
N GLU A 46 1.72 14.51 -5.64
CA GLU A 46 2.22 13.60 -4.61
C GLU A 46 1.86 12.14 -4.94
N ALA A 47 2.86 11.25 -4.82
CA ALA A 47 2.73 9.83 -5.13
C ALA A 47 3.24 8.91 -4.01
N SER A 48 3.43 9.44 -2.79
CA SER A 48 4.00 8.72 -1.65
C SER A 48 3.31 9.10 -0.33
N GLY A 49 3.62 8.38 0.74
CA GLY A 49 3.09 8.66 2.06
C GLY A 49 1.57 8.79 2.11
N PRO A 50 1.01 9.70 2.94
CA PRO A 50 -0.44 9.82 3.12
C PRO A 50 -1.23 10.13 1.84
N ALA A 51 -0.62 10.80 0.86
CA ALA A 51 -1.25 11.07 -0.43
C ALA A 51 -1.51 9.79 -1.25
N ALA A 52 -0.69 8.76 -1.06
CA ALA A 52 -0.87 7.43 -1.65
C ALA A 52 -1.53 6.43 -0.67
N GLY A 53 -2.08 6.88 0.46
CA GLY A 53 -2.69 5.99 1.47
C GLY A 53 -1.68 5.20 2.32
N LEU A 54 -0.42 5.62 2.31
CA LEU A 54 0.70 5.00 3.01
C LEU A 54 1.10 5.83 4.25
N PRO A 55 1.85 5.24 5.21
CA PRO A 55 2.41 5.99 6.32
C PRO A 55 3.29 7.17 5.87
N PRO A 56 3.41 8.24 6.69
CA PRO A 56 4.31 9.35 6.40
C PRO A 56 5.75 8.87 6.17
N GLY A 57 6.40 9.37 5.11
CA GLY A 57 7.76 9.00 4.74
C GLY A 57 7.91 7.65 4.03
N GLN A 58 6.84 6.89 3.83
CA GLN A 58 6.88 5.66 3.06
C GLN A 58 6.79 5.98 1.56
N MET A 59 7.73 5.41 0.79
CA MET A 59 7.74 5.51 -0.68
C MET A 59 6.52 4.86 -1.32
N GLY A 60 6.06 5.39 -2.44
CA GLY A 60 5.05 4.78 -3.30
C GLY A 60 5.55 3.49 -3.95
N ASN A 61 4.64 2.79 -4.60
CA ASN A 61 4.94 1.62 -5.43
C ASN A 61 3.85 1.46 -6.50
N SER A 62 4.13 0.64 -7.52
CA SER A 62 3.24 0.51 -8.68
C SER A 62 1.86 -0.04 -8.31
N GLU A 63 1.76 -0.99 -7.36
CA GLU A 63 0.48 -1.55 -6.93
C GLU A 63 -0.41 -0.47 -6.31
N VAL A 64 0.10 0.22 -5.29
CA VAL A 64 -0.62 1.29 -4.59
C VAL A 64 -0.88 2.48 -5.51
N GLY A 65 0.07 2.85 -6.37
CA GLY A 65 -0.05 3.95 -7.32
C GLY A 65 -1.21 3.73 -8.29
N HIS A 66 -1.20 2.60 -9.02
CA HIS A 66 -2.25 2.28 -9.98
C HIS A 66 -3.62 2.07 -9.33
N LEU A 67 -3.64 1.45 -8.14
CA LEU A 67 -4.86 1.27 -7.36
C LEU A 67 -5.46 2.62 -6.94
N THR A 68 -4.64 3.56 -6.47
CA THR A 68 -5.08 4.92 -6.08
C THR A 68 -5.55 5.72 -7.28
N ILE A 69 -4.83 5.64 -8.41
CA ILE A 69 -5.21 6.28 -9.67
C ILE A 69 -6.58 5.75 -10.12
N GLY A 70 -6.74 4.43 -10.21
CA GLY A 70 -7.98 3.80 -10.67
C GLY A 70 -9.18 4.05 -9.75
N ALA A 71 -8.97 4.10 -8.45
CA ALA A 71 -10.03 4.33 -7.46
C ALA A 71 -10.45 5.81 -7.35
N GLY A 72 -9.64 6.76 -7.79
CA GLY A 72 -9.91 8.20 -7.65
C GLY A 72 -10.05 8.68 -6.20
N ARG A 73 -9.47 7.94 -5.25
CA ARG A 73 -9.48 8.25 -3.82
C ARG A 73 -8.28 7.62 -3.14
N ARG A 74 -7.89 8.16 -1.98
CA ARG A 74 -6.87 7.54 -1.13
C ARG A 74 -7.39 6.22 -0.58
N LEU A 75 -6.65 5.16 -0.82
CA LEU A 75 -6.95 3.83 -0.30
C LEU A 75 -5.96 3.52 0.82
N TYR A 76 -6.39 3.75 2.03
CA TYR A 76 -5.57 3.49 3.20
C TYR A 76 -5.31 2.00 3.36
N GLN A 77 -4.03 1.63 3.49
CA GLN A 77 -3.65 0.32 4.00
C GLN A 77 -4.11 0.14 5.45
N ASP A 78 -4.18 -1.07 5.94
CA ASP A 78 -4.78 -1.39 7.24
C ASP A 78 -4.23 -0.55 8.40
N LEU A 79 -2.91 -0.31 8.45
CA LEU A 79 -2.31 0.59 9.44
C LEU A 79 -2.96 1.99 9.40
N MET A 80 -3.06 2.56 8.21
CA MET A 80 -3.61 3.92 8.03
C MET A 80 -5.13 3.96 8.23
N ARG A 81 -5.84 2.87 7.90
CA ARG A 81 -7.29 2.75 8.18
C ARG A 81 -7.57 2.79 9.67
N VAL A 82 -6.79 2.03 10.45
CA VAL A 82 -6.92 2.03 11.92
C VAL A 82 -6.53 3.38 12.50
N ASN A 83 -5.43 3.98 12.03
CA ASN A 83 -5.00 5.32 12.47
C ASN A 83 -6.06 6.38 12.20
N ALA A 84 -6.60 6.43 10.98
CA ALA A 84 -7.63 7.38 10.59
C ALA A 84 -8.91 7.23 11.44
N ALA A 85 -9.34 5.98 11.67
CA ALA A 85 -10.50 5.70 12.52
C ALA A 85 -10.29 6.11 13.99
N ILE A 86 -9.05 6.02 14.50
CA ILE A 86 -8.71 6.52 15.84
C ILE A 86 -8.73 8.05 15.88
N GLU A 87 -8.21 8.70 14.84
CA GLU A 87 -8.13 10.15 14.72
C GLU A 87 -9.51 10.81 14.58
N ASP A 88 -10.39 10.27 13.73
CA ASP A 88 -11.75 10.79 13.52
C ASP A 88 -12.76 10.30 14.57
N GLY A 89 -12.39 9.38 15.43
CA GLY A 89 -13.19 8.86 16.54
C GLY A 89 -14.08 7.66 16.17
N SER A 90 -14.21 7.30 14.90
CA SER A 90 -15.06 6.17 14.44
C SER A 90 -14.60 4.80 14.98
N PHE A 91 -13.32 4.69 15.34
CA PHE A 91 -12.78 3.51 16.03
C PHE A 91 -13.53 3.21 17.34
N PHE A 92 -13.87 4.25 18.10
CA PHE A 92 -14.55 4.13 19.40
C PHE A 92 -16.05 3.87 19.28
N GLU A 93 -16.59 4.03 18.07
CA GLU A 93 -17.98 3.75 17.73
C GLU A 93 -18.15 2.46 16.91
N ASN A 94 -17.04 1.75 16.64
CA ASN A 94 -17.06 0.54 15.82
C ASN A 94 -17.93 -0.54 16.47
N PRO A 95 -19.01 -0.99 15.80
CA PRO A 95 -20.01 -1.89 16.41
C PRO A 95 -19.43 -3.26 16.73
N VAL A 96 -18.42 -3.73 16.00
CA VAL A 96 -17.77 -5.04 16.27
C VAL A 96 -16.93 -4.98 17.55
N LEU A 97 -16.19 -3.86 17.76
CA LEU A 97 -15.42 -3.66 18.99
C LEU A 97 -16.35 -3.49 20.20
N LEU A 98 -17.39 -2.67 20.09
CA LEU A 98 -18.36 -2.48 21.15
C LEU A 98 -19.01 -3.79 21.55
N ALA A 99 -19.48 -4.57 20.57
CA ALA A 99 -20.05 -5.89 20.81
C ALA A 99 -19.01 -6.86 21.44
N ALA A 100 -17.74 -6.80 21.04
CA ALA A 100 -16.69 -7.62 21.62
C ALA A 100 -16.47 -7.31 23.12
N PHE A 101 -16.52 -6.04 23.51
CA PHE A 101 -16.40 -5.61 24.91
C PHE A 101 -17.59 -6.02 25.78
N GLU A 102 -18.76 -6.21 25.19
CA GLU A 102 -19.98 -6.61 25.91
C GLU A 102 -20.17 -8.13 26.03
N ARG A 103 -19.73 -8.90 25.04
CA ARG A 103 -19.98 -10.34 24.94
C ARG A 103 -19.39 -11.14 26.09
N GLY A 104 -18.11 -10.91 26.41
CA GLY A 104 -17.37 -11.74 27.37
C GLY A 104 -17.47 -11.30 28.82
N ALA A 105 -17.25 -12.25 29.75
CA ALA A 105 -17.08 -11.96 31.17
C ALA A 105 -15.83 -11.07 31.40
N ARG A 106 -14.78 -11.32 30.65
CA ARG A 106 -13.53 -10.55 30.59
C ARG A 106 -13.14 -10.37 29.13
N VAL A 107 -12.28 -9.38 28.88
CA VAL A 107 -11.72 -9.12 27.57
C VAL A 107 -10.20 -9.31 27.62
N HIS A 108 -9.67 -10.02 26.64
CA HIS A 108 -8.25 -10.28 26.49
C HIS A 108 -7.77 -9.68 25.16
N LEU A 109 -6.90 -8.65 25.24
CA LEU A 109 -6.26 -8.06 24.09
C LEU A 109 -4.96 -8.82 23.79
N LEU A 110 -4.81 -9.34 22.58
CA LEU A 110 -3.63 -10.07 22.12
C LEU A 110 -2.99 -9.32 20.97
N GLY A 111 -1.68 -9.22 20.95
CA GLY A 111 -0.98 -8.69 19.78
C GLY A 111 0.40 -8.15 20.06
N LEU A 112 1.06 -7.75 18.99
CA LEU A 112 2.40 -7.22 19.00
C LEU A 112 2.40 -5.79 19.55
N VAL A 113 3.12 -5.57 20.65
CA VAL A 113 3.36 -4.23 21.23
C VAL A 113 4.64 -3.67 20.62
N SER A 114 4.51 -2.75 19.68
CA SER A 114 5.63 -2.24 18.88
C SER A 114 5.28 -0.90 18.22
N HIS A 115 6.29 -0.06 18.02
CA HIS A 115 6.22 1.14 17.19
C HIS A 115 6.49 0.87 15.70
N GLY A 116 6.86 -0.37 15.31
CA GLY A 116 7.28 -0.73 13.96
C GLY A 116 6.22 -0.59 12.88
N GLY A 117 4.92 -0.67 13.23
CA GLY A 117 3.83 -0.46 12.28
C GLY A 117 3.71 -1.50 11.16
N VAL A 118 4.38 -2.67 11.30
CA VAL A 118 4.37 -3.74 10.28
C VAL A 118 3.21 -4.72 10.48
N HIS A 119 2.95 -5.13 11.72
CA HIS A 119 1.89 -6.07 12.08
C HIS A 119 0.82 -5.44 12.95
N SER A 120 1.20 -4.48 13.77
CA SER A 120 0.40 -3.71 14.71
C SER A 120 1.09 -2.37 14.96
N HIS A 121 0.47 -1.50 15.73
CA HIS A 121 1.12 -0.30 16.24
C HIS A 121 0.68 -0.05 17.69
N ILE A 122 1.61 0.41 18.55
CA ILE A 122 1.35 0.62 19.97
C ILE A 122 0.18 1.60 20.22
N ALA A 123 0.01 2.61 19.36
CA ALA A 123 -1.12 3.53 19.43
C ALA A 123 -2.49 2.83 19.34
N HIS A 124 -2.57 1.69 18.63
CA HIS A 124 -3.81 0.92 18.50
C HIS A 124 -4.19 0.23 19.81
N VAL A 125 -3.23 -0.41 20.48
CA VAL A 125 -3.50 -1.02 21.79
C VAL A 125 -3.74 0.04 22.86
N GLN A 126 -3.07 1.18 22.81
CA GLN A 126 -3.35 2.33 23.68
C GLN A 126 -4.78 2.86 23.46
N ALA A 127 -5.24 2.97 22.18
CA ALA A 127 -6.60 3.35 21.86
C ALA A 127 -7.61 2.32 22.41
N LEU A 128 -7.37 1.02 22.23
CA LEU A 128 -8.21 -0.05 22.78
C LEU A 128 -8.30 0.05 24.30
N LEU A 129 -7.17 0.16 25.01
CA LEU A 129 -7.13 0.23 26.47
C LEU A 129 -7.80 1.48 27.03
N ARG A 130 -7.83 2.60 26.28
CA ARG A 130 -8.43 3.87 26.71
C ARG A 130 -9.95 3.80 26.87
N PHE A 131 -10.65 3.01 26.04
CA PHE A 131 -12.10 2.89 26.11
C PHE A 131 -12.58 1.47 26.53
N ALA A 132 -11.65 0.53 26.70
CA ALA A 132 -11.96 -0.83 27.12
C ALA A 132 -12.45 -0.86 28.59
N PRO A 133 -13.36 -1.81 28.94
CA PRO A 133 -13.79 -2.02 30.30
C PRO A 133 -12.64 -2.31 31.27
N GLU A 134 -12.82 -2.03 32.57
CA GLU A 134 -11.81 -2.34 33.60
C GLU A 134 -11.40 -3.83 33.66
N LYS A 135 -12.29 -4.71 33.23
CA LYS A 135 -12.07 -6.17 33.12
C LYS A 135 -11.23 -6.60 31.90
N THR A 136 -10.48 -5.68 31.28
CA THR A 136 -9.66 -5.94 30.09
C THR A 136 -8.21 -6.21 30.48
N TRP A 137 -7.62 -7.25 29.89
CA TRP A 137 -6.25 -7.71 30.13
C TRP A 137 -5.46 -7.77 28.84
N LEU A 138 -4.17 -7.46 28.91
CA LEU A 138 -3.26 -7.45 27.77
C LEU A 138 -2.32 -8.66 27.81
N HIS A 139 -2.25 -9.37 26.72
CA HIS A 139 -1.25 -10.39 26.42
C HIS A 139 -0.31 -9.81 25.36
N ALA A 140 0.79 -9.22 25.80
CA ALA A 140 1.71 -8.51 24.96
C ALA A 140 2.67 -9.46 24.23
N PHE A 141 2.79 -9.32 22.91
CA PHE A 141 3.87 -9.96 22.15
C PHE A 141 4.97 -8.94 21.92
N THR A 142 6.24 -9.36 22.07
CA THR A 142 7.42 -8.50 21.89
C THR A 142 8.00 -8.67 20.50
N ASP A 143 8.56 -7.58 19.93
CA ASP A 143 8.96 -7.50 18.51
C ASP A 143 10.43 -7.92 18.32
N GLY A 144 11.37 -7.01 18.41
CA GLY A 144 12.80 -7.25 18.22
C GLY A 144 13.24 -7.64 16.80
N ARG A 145 12.34 -7.54 15.81
CA ARG A 145 12.60 -7.87 14.41
C ARG A 145 12.32 -6.69 13.48
N ASP A 146 11.18 -6.02 13.66
CA ASP A 146 10.79 -4.86 12.87
C ASP A 146 11.21 -3.55 13.57
N VAL A 147 11.71 -3.65 14.81
CA VAL A 147 12.29 -2.59 15.62
C VAL A 147 13.57 -3.09 16.31
N SER A 148 14.21 -2.25 17.14
CA SER A 148 15.39 -2.65 17.91
C SER A 148 15.17 -3.96 18.70
N PRO A 149 16.17 -4.86 18.77
CA PRO A 149 16.06 -6.13 19.49
C PRO A 149 15.76 -6.03 20.98
N THR A 150 15.83 -4.84 21.57
CA THR A 150 15.61 -4.57 23.00
C THR A 150 14.62 -3.41 23.22
N ALA A 151 13.67 -3.20 22.32
CA ALA A 151 12.69 -2.12 22.39
C ALA A 151 11.59 -2.39 23.43
N ALA A 152 11.28 -3.66 23.73
CA ALA A 152 10.09 -4.05 24.50
C ALA A 152 10.00 -3.44 25.90
N VAL A 153 11.11 -3.21 26.57
CA VAL A 153 11.09 -2.53 27.89
C VAL A 153 10.51 -1.13 27.78
N HIS A 154 10.88 -0.38 26.72
CA HIS A 154 10.37 0.97 26.49
C HIS A 154 8.91 0.93 26.01
N ASP A 155 8.60 0.06 25.06
CA ASP A 155 7.26 -0.06 24.49
C ASP A 155 6.23 -0.49 25.56
N LEU A 156 6.56 -1.46 26.40
CA LEU A 156 5.70 -1.90 27.49
C LEU A 156 5.51 -0.85 28.58
N ALA A 157 6.55 -0.04 28.85
CA ALA A 157 6.48 1.03 29.84
C ALA A 157 5.48 2.15 29.48
N GLU A 158 5.09 2.26 28.21
CA GLU A 158 4.05 3.20 27.76
C GLU A 158 2.62 2.70 28.05
N LEU A 159 2.46 1.47 28.55
CA LEU A 159 1.17 0.83 28.77
C LEU A 159 0.88 0.67 30.28
N PRO A 160 -0.38 0.51 30.68
CA PRO A 160 -0.75 0.22 32.07
C PRO A 160 -0.25 -1.18 32.46
N LEU A 161 0.89 -1.24 33.14
CA LEU A 161 1.59 -2.48 33.51
C LEU A 161 0.74 -3.42 34.35
N ASP A 162 -0.18 -2.88 35.15
CA ASP A 162 -1.15 -3.63 35.97
C ASP A 162 -2.23 -4.34 35.15
N ARG A 163 -2.34 -4.04 33.86
CA ARG A 163 -3.23 -4.70 32.90
C ARG A 163 -2.53 -5.79 32.09
N ILE A 164 -1.21 -5.94 32.18
CA ILE A 164 -0.47 -6.95 31.42
C ILE A 164 -0.57 -8.30 32.14
N ALA A 165 -1.11 -9.30 31.43
CA ALA A 165 -1.28 -10.66 31.95
C ALA A 165 -0.15 -11.61 31.53
N THR A 166 0.37 -11.46 30.30
CA THR A 166 1.51 -12.24 29.81
C THR A 166 2.37 -11.42 28.86
N VAL A 167 3.68 -11.77 28.76
CA VAL A 167 4.60 -11.26 27.74
C VAL A 167 5.22 -12.45 27.03
N VAL A 168 5.22 -12.45 25.68
CA VAL A 168 5.71 -13.57 24.86
C VAL A 168 6.41 -13.03 23.62
N GLY A 169 7.61 -13.49 23.32
CA GLY A 169 8.32 -13.14 22.10
C GLY A 169 7.56 -13.57 20.82
N ARG A 170 7.59 -12.75 19.79
CA ARG A 170 6.90 -13.01 18.52
C ARG A 170 7.33 -14.31 17.85
N TYR A 171 8.50 -14.82 18.13
CA TYR A 171 8.98 -16.12 17.67
C TYR A 171 8.03 -17.26 18.03
N TYR A 172 7.37 -17.17 19.18
CA TYR A 172 6.37 -18.13 19.67
C TYR A 172 4.96 -17.74 19.27
N ALA A 173 4.57 -16.49 19.54
CA ALA A 173 3.20 -16.03 19.40
C ALA A 173 2.78 -15.73 17.96
N MET A 174 3.74 -15.53 17.05
CA MET A 174 3.50 -15.06 15.68
C MET A 174 4.24 -15.93 14.65
N ASP A 175 4.29 -17.26 14.85
CA ASP A 175 4.80 -18.21 13.86
C ASP A 175 3.86 -18.27 12.65
N ARG A 176 4.44 -18.36 11.43
CA ARG A 176 3.70 -18.53 10.16
C ARG A 176 4.17 -19.74 9.36
N ASP A 177 5.17 -20.47 9.89
CA ASP A 177 5.86 -21.55 9.19
C ASP A 177 5.33 -22.94 9.61
N GLN A 178 4.13 -22.99 10.23
CA GLN A 178 3.48 -24.20 10.75
C GLN A 178 4.30 -24.93 11.82
N ARG A 179 5.10 -24.21 12.56
CA ARG A 179 5.84 -24.75 13.72
C ARG A 179 4.96 -24.70 14.95
N TRP A 180 3.94 -25.54 14.96
CA TRP A 180 2.87 -25.56 15.95
C TRP A 180 3.36 -25.64 17.39
N GLN A 181 4.52 -26.24 17.65
CA GLN A 181 5.11 -26.27 18.99
C GLN A 181 5.42 -24.87 19.53
N ARG A 182 5.77 -23.90 18.66
CA ARG A 182 5.99 -22.51 19.07
C ARG A 182 4.67 -21.86 19.44
N THR A 183 3.68 -21.95 18.55
CA THR A 183 2.35 -21.40 18.78
C THR A 183 1.69 -22.01 20.03
N GLN A 184 1.89 -23.30 20.29
CA GLN A 184 1.39 -23.98 21.48
C GLN A 184 1.97 -23.39 22.76
N ARG A 185 3.26 -22.99 22.79
CA ARG A 185 3.86 -22.36 23.96
C ARG A 185 3.21 -21.00 24.28
N ALA A 186 2.93 -20.20 23.25
CA ALA A 186 2.20 -18.95 23.43
C ALA A 186 0.77 -19.22 23.94
N TYR A 187 0.04 -20.15 23.32
CA TYR A 187 -1.28 -20.56 23.76
C TYR A 187 -1.31 -21.03 25.21
N ASP A 188 -0.33 -21.87 25.60
CA ASP A 188 -0.24 -22.39 26.99
C ASP A 188 0.01 -21.27 28.01
N ALA A 189 0.75 -20.22 27.62
CA ALA A 189 0.90 -19.05 28.49
C ALA A 189 -0.43 -18.29 28.66
N LEU A 190 -1.15 -18.10 27.56
CA LEU A 190 -2.41 -17.34 27.52
C LEU A 190 -3.53 -18.04 28.31
N VAL A 191 -3.67 -19.37 28.11
CA VAL A 191 -4.81 -20.15 28.58
C VAL A 191 -4.46 -20.95 29.85
N ASN A 192 -3.31 -21.64 29.84
CA ASN A 192 -2.91 -22.55 30.92
C ASN A 192 -2.02 -21.88 31.99
N GLY A 193 -1.54 -20.65 31.72
CA GLY A 193 -0.64 -19.95 32.63
C GLY A 193 0.76 -20.58 32.69
N THR A 194 1.18 -21.25 31.63
CA THR A 194 2.49 -21.93 31.56
C THR A 194 3.56 -20.95 31.11
N GLY A 195 4.50 -20.63 31.96
CA GLY A 195 5.60 -19.71 31.68
C GLY A 195 6.39 -19.34 32.93
N THR A 196 7.34 -18.44 32.79
CA THR A 196 8.11 -17.90 33.92
C THR A 196 7.21 -16.94 34.71
N PRO A 197 6.96 -17.18 36.00
CA PRO A 197 6.14 -16.28 36.82
C PRO A 197 6.87 -14.97 37.08
N ALA A 198 6.15 -13.86 37.08
CA ALA A 198 6.69 -12.54 37.34
C ALA A 198 5.70 -11.64 38.09
N HIS A 199 6.20 -10.86 39.03
CA HIS A 199 5.46 -9.77 39.70
C HIS A 199 5.74 -8.42 39.02
N ASP A 200 6.92 -8.27 38.43
CA ASP A 200 7.39 -7.08 37.74
C ASP A 200 7.66 -7.41 36.26
N VAL A 201 6.81 -6.89 35.38
CA VAL A 201 6.87 -7.13 33.94
C VAL A 201 8.18 -6.63 33.34
N LEU A 202 8.55 -5.38 33.62
CA LEU A 202 9.74 -4.75 33.04
C LEU A 202 11.03 -5.39 33.58
N GLY A 203 11.07 -5.72 34.87
CA GLY A 203 12.18 -6.45 35.46
C GLY A 203 12.35 -7.85 34.87
N ALA A 204 11.27 -8.55 34.56
CA ALA A 204 11.32 -9.86 33.91
C ALA A 204 11.83 -9.80 32.46
N VAL A 205 11.42 -8.79 31.69
CA VAL A 205 11.94 -8.54 30.33
C VAL A 205 13.44 -8.17 30.40
N GLN A 206 13.85 -7.30 31.33
CA GLN A 206 15.26 -6.95 31.53
C GLN A 206 16.10 -8.19 31.91
N ALA A 207 15.58 -9.05 32.74
CA ALA A 207 16.27 -10.31 33.09
C ALA A 207 16.48 -11.23 31.88
N SER A 208 15.57 -11.20 30.90
CA SER A 208 15.76 -11.92 29.61
C SER A 208 16.94 -11.32 28.84
N TYR A 209 17.06 -10.00 28.78
CA TYR A 209 18.20 -9.33 28.12
C TYR A 209 19.53 -9.64 28.82
N ASP A 210 19.55 -9.63 30.15
CA ASP A 210 20.73 -9.96 30.95
C ASP A 210 21.17 -11.42 30.73
N ALA A 211 20.23 -12.31 30.35
CA ALA A 211 20.50 -13.69 29.93
C ALA A 211 20.83 -13.83 28.43
N GLY A 212 20.94 -12.73 27.68
CA GLY A 212 21.26 -12.72 26.25
C GLY A 212 20.08 -13.05 25.33
N VAL A 213 18.86 -13.02 25.84
CA VAL A 213 17.62 -13.27 25.06
C VAL A 213 16.97 -11.94 24.72
N THR A 214 16.86 -11.63 23.41
CA THR A 214 16.23 -10.42 22.89
C THR A 214 14.73 -10.56 22.70
N ASP A 215 14.04 -9.46 22.42
CA ASP A 215 12.58 -9.35 22.32
C ASP A 215 11.93 -10.45 21.49
N GLU A 216 12.46 -10.74 20.29
CA GLU A 216 11.91 -11.74 19.41
C GLU A 216 11.76 -13.12 20.08
N PHE A 217 12.71 -13.45 20.96
CA PHE A 217 12.87 -14.79 21.55
C PHE A 217 12.50 -14.88 23.02
N ILE A 218 11.89 -13.83 23.61
CA ILE A 218 11.47 -13.85 25.02
C ILE A 218 10.53 -15.05 25.24
N GLU A 219 10.97 -15.95 26.13
CA GLU A 219 10.18 -17.08 26.60
C GLU A 219 8.91 -16.58 27.32
N PRO A 220 7.80 -17.32 27.30
CA PRO A 220 6.58 -16.89 27.94
C PRO A 220 6.76 -16.46 29.40
N ILE A 221 6.42 -15.22 29.70
CA ILE A 221 6.35 -14.63 31.02
C ILE A 221 4.89 -14.52 31.41
N VAL A 222 4.55 -14.96 32.60
CA VAL A 222 3.19 -15.00 33.14
C VAL A 222 3.12 -14.15 34.40
N VAL A 223 2.31 -13.09 34.36
CA VAL A 223 2.21 -12.14 35.47
C VAL A 223 1.30 -12.72 36.57
N ASP A 224 1.84 -12.70 37.79
CA ASP A 224 1.15 -13.26 38.95
C ASP A 224 -0.12 -12.47 39.30
N GLY A 225 -1.16 -13.20 39.71
CA GLY A 225 -2.43 -12.60 40.14
C GLY A 225 -3.32 -12.10 38.99
N THR A 226 -2.88 -12.19 37.72
CA THR A 226 -3.67 -11.81 36.58
C THR A 226 -4.47 -12.99 36.00
N PRO A 227 -5.65 -12.76 35.40
CA PRO A 227 -6.45 -13.83 34.82
C PRO A 227 -5.86 -14.38 33.52
N ARG A 228 -6.18 -15.62 33.24
CA ARG A 228 -5.92 -16.30 31.96
C ARG A 228 -7.18 -16.27 31.11
N VAL A 229 -7.00 -16.45 29.79
CA VAL A 229 -8.14 -16.60 28.88
C VAL A 229 -8.92 -17.86 29.27
N ALA A 230 -10.20 -17.74 29.52
CA ALA A 230 -11.07 -18.82 29.98
C ALA A 230 -12.36 -18.88 29.13
N PRO A 231 -13.06 -20.01 29.12
CA PRO A 231 -14.34 -20.11 28.43
C PRO A 231 -15.33 -19.02 28.88
N GLY A 232 -15.94 -18.33 27.90
CA GLY A 232 -16.82 -17.20 28.13
C GLY A 232 -16.14 -15.83 28.20
N ASP A 233 -14.81 -15.76 28.03
CA ASP A 233 -14.09 -14.53 27.80
C ASP A 233 -14.03 -14.20 26.31
N THR A 234 -13.91 -12.92 25.97
CA THR A 234 -13.71 -12.47 24.59
C THR A 234 -12.24 -12.17 24.35
N VAL A 235 -11.71 -12.62 23.22
CA VAL A 235 -10.36 -12.34 22.75
C VAL A 235 -10.42 -11.32 21.61
N ILE A 236 -9.64 -10.25 21.70
CA ILE A 236 -9.43 -9.28 20.61
C ILE A 236 -7.97 -9.32 20.19
N PHE A 237 -7.70 -9.81 19.00
CA PHE A 237 -6.35 -9.84 18.42
C PHE A 237 -6.13 -8.55 17.60
N PHE A 238 -5.34 -7.62 18.13
CA PHE A 238 -5.23 -6.27 17.56
C PHE A 238 -4.17 -6.10 16.46
N ASN A 239 -3.51 -7.17 16.02
CA ASN A 239 -2.69 -7.11 14.81
C ASN A 239 -3.59 -6.89 13.58
N PHE A 240 -3.21 -5.94 12.72
CA PHE A 240 -3.93 -5.69 11.47
C PHE A 240 -3.38 -6.53 10.31
N ARG A 241 -2.10 -6.95 10.33
CA ARG A 241 -1.52 -7.83 9.31
C ARG A 241 -1.80 -9.29 9.61
N PRO A 242 -2.42 -10.03 8.64
CA PRO A 242 -3.01 -11.35 8.89
C PRO A 242 -2.00 -12.49 9.08
N ASP A 243 -0.90 -12.50 8.30
CA ASP A 243 -0.06 -13.68 8.01
C ASP A 243 0.44 -14.41 9.27
N ARG A 244 0.81 -13.67 10.30
CA ARG A 244 1.36 -14.20 11.55
C ARG A 244 0.34 -14.36 12.70
N GLY A 245 -0.90 -13.89 12.50
CA GLY A 245 -1.97 -14.09 13.48
C GLY A 245 -2.74 -15.41 13.29
N ARG A 246 -2.65 -16.01 12.11
CA ARG A 246 -3.49 -17.14 11.69
C ARG A 246 -3.40 -18.36 12.60
N GLN A 247 -2.19 -18.80 12.94
CA GLN A 247 -1.98 -20.04 13.70
C GLN A 247 -2.52 -19.94 15.12
N LEU A 248 -2.22 -18.86 15.85
CA LEU A 248 -2.71 -18.68 17.21
C LEU A 248 -4.22 -18.48 17.23
N THR A 249 -4.79 -17.74 16.26
CA THR A 249 -6.23 -17.58 16.09
C THR A 249 -6.92 -18.93 15.84
N ARG A 250 -6.36 -19.78 14.95
CA ARG A 250 -6.86 -21.13 14.73
C ARG A 250 -6.90 -21.94 16.03
N LEU A 251 -5.81 -21.92 16.76
CA LEU A 251 -5.70 -22.68 18.00
C LEU A 251 -6.71 -22.22 19.08
N LEU A 252 -6.97 -20.92 19.14
CA LEU A 252 -8.01 -20.37 20.03
C LEU A 252 -9.41 -20.81 19.59
N LEU A 253 -9.74 -20.70 18.30
CA LEU A 253 -11.05 -21.12 17.75
C LEU A 253 -11.30 -22.62 17.93
N ASP A 254 -10.29 -23.46 17.64
CA ASP A 254 -10.38 -24.93 17.78
C ASP A 254 -10.62 -25.35 19.24
N ASN A 255 -10.28 -24.50 20.20
CA ASN A 255 -10.57 -24.72 21.63
C ASN A 255 -11.80 -23.94 22.13
N GLY A 256 -12.63 -23.42 21.23
CA GLY A 256 -13.93 -22.84 21.53
C GLY A 256 -13.92 -21.43 22.09
N PHE A 257 -12.83 -20.66 21.88
CA PHE A 257 -12.78 -19.25 22.28
C PHE A 257 -13.43 -18.34 21.25
N ASP A 258 -14.11 -17.29 21.72
CA ASP A 258 -14.64 -16.21 20.87
C ASP A 258 -13.52 -15.22 20.52
N VAL A 259 -13.21 -15.12 19.22
CA VAL A 259 -12.10 -14.29 18.73
C VAL A 259 -12.61 -13.19 17.81
N THR A 260 -12.20 -11.97 18.11
CA THR A 260 -12.33 -10.78 17.26
C THR A 260 -10.95 -10.41 16.72
N THR A 261 -10.83 -10.15 15.43
CA THR A 261 -9.58 -9.74 14.77
C THR A 261 -9.70 -8.36 14.15
N MET A 262 -8.60 -7.60 14.09
CA MET A 262 -8.64 -6.26 13.48
C MET A 262 -9.00 -6.31 12.00
N THR A 263 -8.42 -7.26 11.27
CA THR A 263 -8.68 -7.51 9.84
C THR A 263 -9.05 -8.98 9.65
N ARG A 264 -9.50 -9.36 8.46
CA ARG A 264 -9.74 -10.75 8.13
C ARG A 264 -8.41 -11.50 7.98
N TYR A 265 -8.12 -12.46 8.86
CA TYR A 265 -6.88 -13.22 8.81
C TYR A 265 -6.91 -14.37 7.79
N SER A 266 -8.07 -14.99 7.58
CA SER A 266 -8.30 -16.00 6.55
C SER A 266 -9.81 -16.20 6.39
N SER A 267 -10.25 -16.62 5.21
CA SER A 267 -11.66 -16.93 4.91
C SER A 267 -12.19 -18.16 5.66
N ASP A 268 -11.29 -19.06 6.10
CA ASP A 268 -11.61 -20.28 6.86
C ASP A 268 -11.52 -20.13 8.39
N LEU A 269 -11.26 -18.91 8.88
CA LEU A 269 -11.29 -18.56 10.30
C LEU A 269 -12.59 -17.80 10.61
N ASP A 270 -13.47 -18.43 11.42
CA ASP A 270 -14.71 -17.81 11.85
C ASP A 270 -14.47 -16.82 13.01
N THR A 271 -14.08 -15.60 12.64
CA THR A 271 -13.82 -14.50 13.57
C THR A 271 -14.72 -13.30 13.31
N HIS A 272 -14.99 -12.52 14.34
CA HIS A 272 -15.55 -11.19 14.17
C HIS A 272 -14.44 -10.24 13.67
N VAL A 273 -14.69 -9.50 12.58
CA VAL A 273 -13.68 -8.64 11.94
C VAL A 273 -14.03 -7.19 12.14
N VAL A 274 -13.11 -6.42 12.74
CA VAL A 274 -13.32 -4.99 13.05
C VAL A 274 -13.26 -4.15 11.78
N PHE A 275 -12.22 -4.34 10.96
CA PHE A 275 -12.04 -3.69 9.66
C PHE A 275 -12.14 -4.76 8.57
N GLY A 276 -13.33 -4.93 8.02
CA GLY A 276 -13.59 -5.84 6.91
C GLY A 276 -12.81 -5.46 5.64
N GLU A 277 -12.79 -6.37 4.68
CA GLU A 277 -12.27 -6.09 3.35
C GLU A 277 -13.02 -4.91 2.73
N VAL A 278 -12.30 -4.00 2.08
CA VAL A 278 -12.90 -2.89 1.36
C VAL A 278 -13.06 -3.32 -0.09
N GLU A 279 -14.30 -3.49 -0.52
CA GLU A 279 -14.59 -3.60 -1.92
C GLU A 279 -14.46 -2.22 -2.57
N ILE A 280 -13.59 -2.13 -3.56
CA ILE A 280 -13.33 -0.86 -4.25
C ILE A 280 -14.30 -0.75 -5.40
N GLN A 281 -15.42 -0.09 -5.16
CA GLN A 281 -16.46 0.20 -6.15
C GLN A 281 -16.22 1.57 -6.78
N ASN A 282 -16.87 1.81 -7.93
CA ASN A 282 -16.80 3.07 -8.68
C ASN A 282 -15.35 3.43 -9.07
N THR A 283 -14.57 2.44 -9.54
CA THR A 283 -13.27 2.71 -10.16
C THR A 283 -13.43 3.45 -11.49
N LEU A 284 -12.38 4.09 -11.98
CA LEU A 284 -12.41 4.79 -13.27
C LEU A 284 -12.89 3.87 -14.40
N ALA A 285 -12.37 2.64 -14.46
CA ALA A 285 -12.77 1.66 -15.47
C ALA A 285 -14.24 1.23 -15.34
N GLU A 286 -14.72 1.04 -14.11
CA GLU A 286 -16.12 0.73 -13.82
C GLU A 286 -17.05 1.84 -14.31
N VAL A 287 -16.77 3.09 -13.92
CA VAL A 287 -17.58 4.25 -14.30
C VAL A 287 -17.61 4.45 -15.82
N ILE A 288 -16.48 4.27 -16.50
CA ILE A 288 -16.41 4.32 -17.97
C ILE A 288 -17.30 3.24 -18.59
N ALA A 289 -17.24 2.01 -18.07
CA ALA A 289 -18.06 0.89 -18.55
C ALA A 289 -19.57 1.11 -18.30
N GLU A 290 -19.95 1.66 -17.15
CA GLU A 290 -21.34 2.01 -16.84
C GLU A 290 -21.94 3.07 -17.78
N HIS A 291 -21.09 3.94 -18.34
CA HIS A 291 -21.48 4.91 -19.36
C HIS A 291 -21.49 4.31 -20.78
N GLY A 292 -21.26 2.99 -20.91
CA GLY A 292 -21.25 2.28 -22.20
C GLY A 292 -20.09 2.70 -23.11
N LEU A 293 -19.03 3.27 -22.57
CA LEU A 293 -17.84 3.69 -23.31
C LEU A 293 -16.80 2.55 -23.36
N LYS A 294 -16.03 2.51 -24.46
CA LYS A 294 -14.95 1.56 -24.63
C LYS A 294 -13.65 2.09 -24.03
N GLN A 295 -12.85 1.19 -23.47
CA GLN A 295 -11.57 1.52 -22.90
C GLN A 295 -10.50 0.48 -23.24
N LEU A 296 -9.25 0.93 -23.41
CA LEU A 296 -8.10 0.11 -23.78
C LEU A 296 -7.01 0.22 -22.72
N HIS A 297 -6.57 -0.91 -22.17
CA HIS A 297 -5.51 -0.98 -21.16
C HIS A 297 -4.29 -1.67 -21.75
N VAL A 298 -3.15 -0.97 -21.80
CA VAL A 298 -1.94 -1.43 -22.50
C VAL A 298 -0.73 -1.39 -21.59
N ALA A 299 -0.03 -2.50 -21.49
CA ALA A 299 1.28 -2.57 -20.83
C ALA A 299 2.07 -3.79 -21.29
N GLU A 300 3.37 -3.79 -21.00
CA GLU A 300 4.15 -5.01 -21.07
C GLU A 300 3.97 -5.91 -19.84
N THR A 301 4.43 -7.17 -19.91
CA THR A 301 4.16 -8.22 -18.91
C THR A 301 4.40 -7.77 -17.47
N GLU A 302 5.49 -7.04 -17.21
CA GLU A 302 5.87 -6.57 -15.86
C GLU A 302 4.84 -5.61 -15.24
N LYS A 303 4.12 -4.86 -16.05
CA LYS A 303 3.17 -3.85 -15.61
C LYS A 303 1.72 -4.13 -16.04
N TYR A 304 1.47 -5.32 -16.62
CA TYR A 304 0.13 -5.68 -17.08
C TYR A 304 -0.89 -5.74 -15.92
N ALA A 305 -0.54 -6.38 -14.82
CA ALA A 305 -1.41 -6.44 -13.65
C ALA A 305 -1.70 -5.04 -13.06
N HIS A 306 -0.78 -4.08 -13.23
CA HIS A 306 -0.92 -2.74 -12.69
C HIS A 306 -2.01 -1.95 -13.44
N VAL A 307 -2.02 -1.99 -14.77
CA VAL A 307 -3.04 -1.32 -15.58
C VAL A 307 -4.36 -2.10 -15.68
N THR A 308 -4.45 -3.32 -15.16
CA THR A 308 -5.65 -4.16 -15.14
C THR A 308 -6.13 -4.40 -13.71
N TYR A 309 -5.65 -5.44 -13.05
CA TYR A 309 -6.08 -5.87 -11.72
C TYR A 309 -6.06 -4.73 -10.67
N PHE A 310 -4.90 -4.07 -10.49
CA PHE A 310 -4.78 -2.99 -9.51
C PHE A 310 -5.57 -1.75 -9.91
N PHE A 311 -5.51 -1.34 -11.17
CA PHE A 311 -6.28 -0.21 -11.67
C PHE A 311 -7.80 -0.41 -11.55
N ASN A 312 -8.25 -1.66 -11.67
CA ASN A 312 -9.65 -2.06 -11.50
C ASN A 312 -10.05 -2.36 -10.04
N GLY A 313 -9.25 -1.91 -9.06
CA GLY A 313 -9.61 -2.05 -7.65
C GLY A 313 -9.49 -3.48 -7.11
N GLY A 314 -8.65 -4.33 -7.70
CA GLY A 314 -8.47 -5.73 -7.34
C GLY A 314 -9.42 -6.69 -8.07
N ARG A 315 -10.08 -6.22 -9.13
CA ARG A 315 -10.95 -7.04 -9.97
C ARG A 315 -10.13 -7.73 -11.09
N GLU A 316 -10.23 -9.05 -11.17
CA GLU A 316 -9.57 -9.86 -12.20
C GLU A 316 -10.27 -9.77 -13.58
N GLU A 317 -11.59 -9.69 -13.55
CA GLU A 317 -12.40 -9.69 -14.78
C GLU A 317 -12.51 -8.29 -15.38
N ALA A 318 -12.28 -8.19 -16.68
CA ALA A 318 -12.48 -6.94 -17.42
C ALA A 318 -13.93 -6.43 -17.33
N TRP A 319 -14.10 -5.13 -17.32
CA TRP A 319 -15.40 -4.48 -17.38
C TRP A 319 -16.00 -4.56 -18.81
N PRO A 320 -17.32 -4.47 -18.97
CA PRO A 320 -17.91 -4.39 -20.31
C PRO A 320 -17.31 -3.24 -21.13
N GLY A 321 -16.77 -3.54 -22.31
CA GLY A 321 -16.10 -2.56 -23.17
C GLY A 321 -14.64 -2.26 -22.82
N GLU A 322 -14.07 -2.98 -21.84
CA GLU A 322 -12.66 -2.93 -21.49
C GLU A 322 -11.88 -4.00 -22.27
N ASP A 323 -10.95 -3.57 -23.09
CA ASP A 323 -10.03 -4.42 -23.83
C ASP A 323 -8.61 -4.30 -23.27
N HIS A 324 -7.92 -5.43 -23.17
CA HIS A 324 -6.56 -5.53 -22.63
C HIS A 324 -5.56 -5.87 -23.74
N ALA A 325 -4.48 -5.12 -23.85
CA ALA A 325 -3.41 -5.36 -24.79
C ALA A 325 -2.08 -5.64 -24.04
N LEU A 326 -1.76 -6.90 -23.92
CA LEU A 326 -0.50 -7.35 -23.31
C LEU A 326 0.62 -7.43 -24.37
N VAL A 327 1.74 -6.79 -24.07
CA VAL A 327 2.99 -6.93 -24.83
C VAL A 327 3.98 -7.77 -24.00
N PRO A 328 4.56 -8.85 -24.55
CA PRO A 328 5.54 -9.63 -23.78
C PRO A 328 6.79 -8.82 -23.44
N SER A 329 7.17 -8.81 -22.17
CA SER A 329 8.49 -8.27 -21.74
C SER A 329 9.63 -9.17 -22.22
N PRO A 330 10.85 -8.64 -22.42
CA PRO A 330 12.01 -9.44 -22.83
C PRO A 330 12.32 -10.55 -21.82
N ARG A 331 12.55 -11.78 -22.33
CA ARG A 331 12.93 -12.95 -21.54
C ARG A 331 14.32 -13.49 -21.90
N ASP A 332 14.99 -12.82 -22.80
CA ASP A 332 16.30 -13.20 -23.38
C ASP A 332 17.48 -12.60 -22.61
N VAL A 333 17.20 -11.82 -21.55
CA VAL A 333 18.21 -11.18 -20.70
C VAL A 333 17.98 -11.54 -19.22
N PRO A 334 19.05 -11.59 -18.41
CA PRO A 334 18.94 -11.90 -16.98
C PRO A 334 18.36 -10.74 -16.15
N SER A 335 18.55 -9.50 -16.62
CA SER A 335 18.07 -8.26 -16.01
C SER A 335 17.94 -7.17 -17.05
N TYR A 336 17.13 -6.16 -16.80
CA TYR A 336 16.75 -5.16 -17.80
C TYR A 336 17.83 -4.09 -18.06
N ASP A 337 18.89 -4.01 -17.28
CA ASP A 337 20.08 -3.22 -17.64
C ASP A 337 20.79 -3.69 -18.91
N HIS A 338 20.60 -4.96 -19.29
CA HIS A 338 21.09 -5.52 -20.55
C HIS A 338 20.17 -5.25 -21.76
N LYS A 339 18.95 -4.78 -21.53
CA LYS A 339 17.95 -4.46 -22.54
C LYS A 339 17.02 -3.34 -22.04
N PRO A 340 17.55 -2.12 -21.82
CA PRO A 340 16.81 -1.05 -21.16
C PRO A 340 15.61 -0.50 -21.98
N GLU A 341 15.60 -0.73 -23.29
CA GLU A 341 14.44 -0.43 -24.15
C GLU A 341 13.21 -1.30 -23.82
N MET A 342 13.42 -2.44 -23.17
CA MET A 342 12.37 -3.40 -22.80
C MET A 342 11.37 -3.64 -23.94
N SER A 343 10.09 -3.38 -23.75
CA SER A 343 9.06 -3.50 -24.78
C SER A 343 8.32 -2.19 -25.06
N ALA A 344 8.91 -1.03 -24.70
CA ALA A 344 8.26 0.28 -24.86
C ALA A 344 7.75 0.55 -26.28
N GLU A 345 8.56 0.23 -27.30
CA GLU A 345 8.20 0.40 -28.71
C GLU A 345 6.99 -0.48 -29.11
N GLY A 346 6.94 -1.73 -28.60
CA GLY A 346 5.81 -2.64 -28.79
C GLY A 346 4.54 -2.12 -28.12
N VAL A 347 4.64 -1.59 -26.90
CA VAL A 347 3.53 -0.97 -26.16
C VAL A 347 2.99 0.24 -26.92
N ALA A 348 3.87 1.15 -27.38
CA ALA A 348 3.46 2.31 -28.17
C ALA A 348 2.78 1.88 -29.49
N THR A 349 3.30 0.87 -30.16
CA THR A 349 2.72 0.33 -31.41
C THR A 349 1.29 -0.18 -31.18
N ARG A 350 1.06 -0.92 -30.09
CA ARG A 350 -0.30 -1.39 -29.73
C ARG A 350 -1.27 -0.22 -29.52
N VAL A 351 -0.86 0.83 -28.82
CA VAL A 351 -1.71 2.02 -28.63
C VAL A 351 -1.98 2.70 -29.98
N VAL A 352 -0.93 2.94 -30.79
CA VAL A 352 -1.07 3.61 -32.10
C VAL A 352 -2.02 2.89 -33.04
N ASP A 353 -1.94 1.56 -33.05
CA ASP A 353 -2.76 0.72 -33.96
C ASP A 353 -4.22 0.64 -33.50
N GLU A 354 -4.48 0.56 -32.18
CA GLU A 354 -5.79 0.19 -31.64
C GLU A 354 -6.60 1.37 -31.09
N VAL A 355 -5.95 2.42 -30.56
CA VAL A 355 -6.67 3.49 -29.85
C VAL A 355 -7.70 4.22 -30.70
N GLY A 356 -7.59 4.14 -32.03
CA GLY A 356 -8.54 4.70 -32.98
C GLY A 356 -9.84 3.89 -33.19
N ASP A 357 -9.96 2.69 -32.59
CA ASP A 357 -11.08 1.76 -32.82
C ASP A 357 -12.31 2.06 -31.96
N GLY A 358 -12.57 3.35 -31.72
CA GLY A 358 -13.74 3.84 -30.99
C GLY A 358 -13.59 3.80 -29.46
N TYR A 359 -12.39 3.74 -28.94
CA TYR A 359 -12.14 3.90 -27.52
C TYR A 359 -12.30 5.36 -27.08
N SER A 360 -12.91 5.56 -25.91
CA SER A 360 -13.03 6.86 -25.26
C SER A 360 -11.95 7.08 -24.19
N PHE A 361 -11.41 5.99 -23.65
CA PHE A 361 -10.34 6.02 -22.68
C PHE A 361 -9.25 5.02 -23.06
N CYS A 362 -8.00 5.40 -22.81
CA CYS A 362 -6.87 4.50 -22.87
C CYS A 362 -5.97 4.73 -21.65
N VAL A 363 -5.53 3.66 -20.99
CA VAL A 363 -4.42 3.72 -20.03
C VAL A 363 -3.25 2.92 -20.59
N VAL A 364 -2.07 3.53 -20.56
CA VAL A 364 -0.84 2.90 -21.03
C VAL A 364 0.27 3.11 -20.01
N ASN A 365 1.04 2.04 -19.72
CA ASN A 365 2.18 2.08 -18.81
C ASN A 365 3.47 1.76 -19.58
N PHE A 366 4.49 2.60 -19.38
CA PHE A 366 5.86 2.39 -19.83
C PHE A 366 6.72 2.02 -18.64
N ALA A 367 7.13 0.75 -18.56
CA ALA A 367 7.77 0.14 -17.41
C ALA A 367 9.24 0.53 -17.21
N ASN A 368 9.89 1.09 -18.24
CA ASN A 368 11.34 1.23 -18.32
C ASN A 368 11.98 1.98 -17.13
N PRO A 369 11.51 3.20 -16.74
CA PRO A 369 12.20 3.97 -15.72
C PRO A 369 12.22 3.22 -14.37
N ASP A 370 11.16 2.49 -14.04
CA ASP A 370 11.08 1.70 -12.82
C ASP A 370 11.88 0.40 -12.89
N MET A 371 11.58 -0.45 -13.88
CA MET A 371 12.17 -1.79 -13.97
C MET A 371 13.67 -1.77 -14.19
N VAL A 372 14.18 -0.82 -14.99
CA VAL A 372 15.62 -0.61 -15.16
C VAL A 372 16.20 0.11 -13.93
N GLY A 373 15.43 1.02 -13.32
CA GLY A 373 15.80 1.75 -12.10
C GLY A 373 16.21 0.82 -10.95
N HIS A 374 15.49 -0.27 -10.77
CA HIS A 374 15.80 -1.30 -9.77
C HIS A 374 17.17 -1.97 -9.95
N THR A 375 17.79 -1.86 -11.12
CA THR A 375 19.15 -2.38 -11.35
C THR A 375 20.24 -1.48 -10.77
N GLY A 376 19.97 -0.18 -10.56
CA GLY A 376 20.94 0.81 -10.11
C GLY A 376 22.02 1.15 -11.14
N VAL A 377 21.91 0.66 -12.37
CA VAL A 377 22.89 0.88 -13.46
C VAL A 377 22.55 2.16 -14.22
N ILE A 378 23.04 3.32 -13.77
CA ILE A 378 22.68 4.64 -14.27
C ILE A 378 22.66 4.73 -15.81
N PRO A 379 23.69 4.33 -16.56
CA PRO A 379 23.64 4.42 -18.03
C PRO A 379 22.50 3.61 -18.66
N ALA A 380 22.13 2.47 -18.06
CA ALA A 380 21.01 1.68 -18.55
C ALA A 380 19.68 2.35 -18.23
N VAL A 381 19.54 2.95 -17.02
CA VAL A 381 18.32 3.68 -16.65
C VAL A 381 18.12 4.88 -17.54
N VAL A 382 19.18 5.62 -17.87
CA VAL A 382 19.15 6.73 -18.86
C VAL A 382 18.60 6.23 -20.20
N ALA A 383 19.13 5.14 -20.74
CA ALA A 383 18.63 4.56 -22.00
C ALA A 383 17.17 4.08 -21.90
N GLY A 384 16.76 3.55 -20.74
CA GLY A 384 15.36 3.18 -20.47
C GLY A 384 14.42 4.38 -20.46
N VAL A 385 14.82 5.48 -19.83
CA VAL A 385 14.08 6.76 -19.82
C VAL A 385 13.94 7.34 -21.23
N GLU A 386 15.03 7.34 -22.02
CA GLU A 386 15.01 7.80 -23.42
C GLU A 386 14.08 6.94 -24.28
N SER A 387 14.05 5.63 -24.06
CA SER A 387 13.13 4.72 -24.77
C SER A 387 11.67 5.00 -24.42
N ALA A 388 11.37 5.28 -23.15
CA ALA A 388 10.03 5.67 -22.71
C ALA A 388 9.62 7.03 -23.29
N ASP A 389 10.54 8.01 -23.37
CA ASP A 389 10.29 9.31 -23.99
C ASP A 389 9.95 9.18 -25.48
N HIS A 390 10.71 8.36 -26.21
CA HIS A 390 10.42 8.09 -27.64
C HIS A 390 9.04 7.46 -27.83
N ALA A 391 8.71 6.46 -27.04
CA ALA A 391 7.43 5.76 -27.06
C ALA A 391 6.26 6.69 -26.68
N LEU A 392 6.45 7.57 -25.66
CA LEU A 392 5.52 8.64 -25.30
C LEU A 392 5.18 9.52 -26.51
N GLY A 393 6.20 9.91 -27.30
CA GLY A 393 6.00 10.74 -28.48
C GLY A 393 5.02 10.14 -29.48
N ARG A 394 5.18 8.86 -29.79
CA ARG A 394 4.32 8.13 -30.70
C ARG A 394 2.86 8.08 -30.21
N VAL A 395 2.66 7.84 -28.93
CA VAL A 395 1.31 7.79 -28.33
C VAL A 395 0.67 9.19 -28.35
N VAL A 396 1.37 10.23 -27.92
CA VAL A 396 0.84 11.60 -27.89
C VAL A 396 0.51 12.10 -29.30
N ASP A 397 1.36 11.84 -30.28
CA ASP A 397 1.12 12.25 -31.66
C ASP A 397 -0.14 11.55 -32.21
N ARG A 398 -0.30 10.24 -31.98
CA ARG A 398 -1.49 9.49 -32.43
C ARG A 398 -2.77 9.96 -31.77
N VAL A 399 -2.76 10.16 -30.45
CA VAL A 399 -3.93 10.67 -29.71
C VAL A 399 -4.31 12.07 -30.19
N THR A 400 -3.32 12.93 -30.43
CA THR A 400 -3.52 14.28 -30.97
C THR A 400 -4.14 14.26 -32.37
N GLU A 401 -3.66 13.39 -33.27
CA GLU A 401 -4.24 13.19 -34.61
C GLU A 401 -5.74 12.80 -34.55
N LEU A 402 -6.14 12.04 -33.54
CA LEU A 402 -7.51 11.66 -33.30
C LEU A 402 -8.36 12.73 -32.59
N GLY A 403 -7.76 13.90 -32.28
CA GLY A 403 -8.41 14.97 -31.53
C GLY A 403 -8.60 14.66 -30.05
N GLY A 404 -7.88 13.68 -29.53
CA GLY A 404 -7.87 13.30 -28.13
C GLY A 404 -6.95 14.14 -27.25
N VAL A 405 -6.96 13.83 -25.96
CA VAL A 405 -6.19 14.51 -24.91
C VAL A 405 -5.37 13.48 -24.15
N CYS A 406 -4.12 13.83 -23.81
CA CYS A 406 -3.28 13.01 -22.94
C CYS A 406 -3.13 13.67 -21.55
N LEU A 407 -3.19 12.82 -20.51
CA LEU A 407 -2.63 13.09 -19.21
C LEU A 407 -1.35 12.25 -19.09
N ILE A 408 -0.22 12.87 -18.89
CA ILE A 408 1.07 12.19 -18.76
C ILE A 408 1.52 12.35 -17.31
N THR A 409 1.78 11.25 -16.63
CA THR A 409 2.16 11.21 -15.22
C THR A 409 3.07 10.00 -14.92
N ALA A 410 3.38 9.79 -13.66
CA ALA A 410 3.94 8.55 -13.13
C ALA A 410 3.15 8.12 -11.89
N ASP A 411 3.38 6.91 -11.42
CA ASP A 411 2.71 6.31 -10.28
C ASP A 411 3.54 6.38 -8.99
N HIS A 412 4.85 6.51 -9.10
CA HIS A 412 5.84 6.78 -8.04
C HIS A 412 7.17 7.23 -8.64
N GLY A 413 8.13 7.59 -7.79
CA GLY A 413 9.51 7.88 -8.21
C GLY A 413 10.44 6.67 -8.03
N ASN A 414 11.47 6.58 -8.88
CA ASN A 414 12.57 5.62 -8.84
C ASN A 414 13.79 6.17 -9.62
N ALA A 415 13.65 6.40 -10.93
CA ALA A 415 14.73 6.74 -11.85
C ALA A 415 15.41 8.09 -11.56
N GLU A 416 14.77 8.99 -10.83
CA GLU A 416 15.30 10.31 -10.47
C GLU A 416 16.28 10.27 -9.29
N LYS A 417 16.42 9.11 -8.59
CA LYS A 417 17.35 8.94 -7.48
C LYS A 417 17.97 7.54 -7.49
N LEU A 418 19.11 7.38 -8.13
CA LEU A 418 19.85 6.09 -8.26
C LEU A 418 21.13 6.05 -7.42
N LEU A 419 21.40 7.09 -6.64
CA LEU A 419 22.49 7.11 -5.66
C LEU A 419 21.94 7.46 -4.28
N GLU A 420 22.52 6.83 -3.26
CA GLU A 420 22.28 7.18 -1.86
C GLU A 420 22.83 8.60 -1.57
N ASP A 421 22.53 9.11 -0.38
CA ASP A 421 22.94 10.47 0.03
C ASP A 421 24.47 10.61 0.15
N ASP A 422 25.24 9.50 0.16
CA ASP A 422 26.70 9.49 0.08
C ASP A 422 27.23 9.81 -1.34
N GLY A 423 26.35 9.84 -2.33
CA GLY A 423 26.65 10.13 -3.73
C GLY A 423 27.44 9.03 -4.46
N VAL A 424 27.59 7.84 -3.87
CA VAL A 424 28.41 6.75 -4.40
C VAL A 424 27.68 5.41 -4.39
N SER A 425 27.02 5.08 -3.29
CA SER A 425 26.30 3.82 -3.14
C SER A 425 25.05 3.78 -4.03
N PRO A 426 24.78 2.68 -4.77
CA PRO A 426 23.57 2.59 -5.56
C PRO A 426 22.31 2.64 -4.70
N HIS A 427 21.33 3.44 -5.11
CA HIS A 427 19.96 3.41 -4.62
C HIS A 427 19.08 2.70 -5.66
N THR A 428 18.39 1.64 -5.26
CA THR A 428 17.59 0.79 -6.14
C THR A 428 16.14 0.68 -5.69
N ALA A 429 15.78 1.41 -4.65
CA ALA A 429 14.41 1.46 -4.12
C ALA A 429 13.62 2.63 -4.75
N HIS A 430 12.31 2.60 -4.58
CA HIS A 430 11.47 3.74 -4.92
C HIS A 430 11.80 4.94 -4.03
N THR A 431 11.25 6.11 -4.39
CA THR A 431 11.47 7.36 -3.66
C THR A 431 10.17 7.94 -3.11
N THR A 432 10.31 8.96 -2.29
CA THR A 432 9.18 9.78 -1.85
C THR A 432 9.00 11.06 -2.66
N ASN A 433 9.75 11.21 -3.75
CA ASN A 433 9.66 12.39 -4.59
C ASN A 433 8.29 12.48 -5.31
N PRO A 434 7.81 13.69 -5.60
CA PRO A 434 6.62 13.89 -6.41
C PRO A 434 6.83 13.40 -7.84
N VAL A 435 5.73 13.20 -8.56
CA VAL A 435 5.73 12.79 -9.96
C VAL A 435 5.16 13.88 -10.85
N PRO A 436 5.50 13.91 -12.16
CA PRO A 436 4.99 14.93 -13.08
C PRO A 436 3.51 14.70 -13.41
N LEU A 437 2.82 15.78 -13.76
CA LEU A 437 1.53 15.76 -14.46
C LEU A 437 1.54 16.80 -15.57
N ILE A 438 1.31 16.35 -16.81
CA ILE A 438 1.11 17.21 -17.99
C ILE A 438 -0.26 16.91 -18.58
N VAL A 439 -1.02 17.94 -18.97
CA VAL A 439 -2.34 17.77 -19.60
C VAL A 439 -2.38 18.49 -20.94
N THR A 440 -2.55 17.74 -22.05
CA THR A 440 -2.52 18.30 -23.41
C THR A 440 -3.86 18.92 -23.85
N ALA A 441 -4.84 19.03 -22.94
CA ALA A 441 -6.14 19.60 -23.26
C ALA A 441 -6.03 21.11 -23.64
N PRO A 442 -6.55 21.54 -24.78
CA PRO A 442 -6.52 22.95 -25.18
C PRO A 442 -7.25 23.85 -24.17
N GLY A 443 -6.57 24.92 -23.73
CA GLY A 443 -7.14 25.88 -22.78
C GLY A 443 -7.33 25.36 -21.36
N ALA A 444 -6.78 24.21 -21.03
CA ALA A 444 -6.74 23.71 -19.67
C ALA A 444 -5.89 24.62 -18.77
N VAL A 445 -6.34 24.80 -17.53
CA VAL A 445 -5.56 25.42 -16.46
C VAL A 445 -5.45 24.38 -15.36
N LEU A 446 -4.22 24.02 -14.98
CA LEU A 446 -3.97 23.10 -13.87
C LEU A 446 -3.95 23.85 -12.52
N GLU A 447 -4.61 23.25 -11.54
CA GLU A 447 -4.39 23.64 -10.14
C GLU A 447 -3.12 22.93 -9.63
N GLY A 448 -2.21 23.69 -9.02
CA GLY A 448 -0.99 23.11 -8.46
C GLY A 448 -1.28 22.30 -7.19
N GLY A 449 -0.43 21.33 -6.91
CA GLY A 449 -0.46 20.56 -5.66
C GLY A 449 -1.56 19.51 -5.63
N GLY A 450 -1.48 18.51 -6.51
CA GLY A 450 -2.37 17.34 -6.56
C GLY A 450 -1.74 16.07 -5.99
N GLU A 451 -2.48 14.98 -6.08
CA GLU A 451 -2.06 13.64 -5.71
C GLU A 451 -2.60 12.61 -6.72
N LEU A 452 -2.14 11.36 -6.65
CA LEU A 452 -2.56 10.30 -7.59
C LEU A 452 -4.09 10.09 -7.63
N ALA A 453 -4.77 10.26 -6.50
CA ALA A 453 -6.22 10.14 -6.38
C ALA A 453 -7.01 11.15 -7.24
N ASP A 454 -6.37 12.26 -7.61
CA ASP A 454 -7.00 13.34 -8.37
C ASP A 454 -7.08 13.04 -9.89
N LEU A 455 -6.38 11.99 -10.35
CA LEU A 455 -6.30 11.66 -11.78
C LEU A 455 -7.62 11.10 -12.33
N ALA A 456 -8.25 10.11 -11.67
CA ALA A 456 -9.50 9.53 -12.16
C ALA A 456 -10.64 10.55 -12.28
N PRO A 457 -10.95 11.38 -11.26
CA PRO A 457 -11.99 12.39 -11.41
C PRO A 457 -11.64 13.43 -12.50
N THR A 458 -10.35 13.73 -12.68
CA THR A 458 -9.90 14.63 -13.77
C THR A 458 -10.12 14.00 -15.15
N VAL A 459 -9.82 12.70 -15.33
CA VAL A 459 -10.10 11.95 -16.57
C VAL A 459 -11.60 11.95 -16.87
N LEU A 460 -12.44 11.61 -15.88
CA LEU A 460 -13.90 11.60 -16.06
C LEU A 460 -14.42 12.97 -16.47
N ARG A 461 -13.93 14.03 -15.85
CA ARG A 461 -14.30 15.41 -16.20
C ARG A 461 -13.94 15.76 -17.64
N LEU A 462 -12.77 15.33 -18.12
CA LEU A 462 -12.36 15.52 -19.52
C LEU A 462 -13.23 14.74 -20.50
N LEU A 463 -13.73 13.56 -20.11
CA LEU A 463 -14.71 12.77 -20.85
C LEU A 463 -16.14 13.36 -20.78
N GLY A 464 -16.38 14.36 -19.93
CA GLY A 464 -17.70 14.95 -19.71
C GLY A 464 -18.60 14.13 -18.78
N ILE A 465 -17.99 13.26 -17.97
CA ILE A 465 -18.67 12.43 -16.98
C ILE A 465 -18.48 13.08 -15.60
N GLU A 466 -19.55 13.13 -14.80
CA GLU A 466 -19.45 13.61 -13.42
C GLU A 466 -18.87 12.49 -12.54
N PRO A 467 -17.79 12.76 -11.79
CA PRO A 467 -17.20 11.77 -10.89
C PRO A 467 -18.21 11.32 -9.80
N PRO A 468 -18.25 10.02 -9.46
CA PRO A 468 -19.09 9.53 -8.37
C PRO A 468 -18.60 10.05 -7.02
N LEU A 469 -19.49 10.05 -6.01
CA LEU A 469 -19.20 10.60 -4.68
C LEU A 469 -18.07 9.86 -3.94
N GLU A 470 -17.84 8.61 -4.27
CA GLU A 470 -16.77 7.78 -3.72
C GLU A 470 -15.38 8.23 -4.17
N MET A 471 -15.28 8.88 -5.34
CA MET A 471 -14.05 9.51 -5.80
C MET A 471 -13.86 10.84 -5.05
N THR A 472 -13.04 10.81 -4.00
CA THR A 472 -12.75 11.99 -3.17
C THR A 472 -11.59 12.84 -3.68
N GLY A 473 -10.95 12.41 -4.75
CA GLY A 473 -9.91 13.18 -5.45
C GLY A 473 -10.46 14.49 -6.02
N LYS A 474 -9.59 15.48 -6.13
CA LYS A 474 -9.94 16.82 -6.64
C LYS A 474 -9.87 16.86 -8.16
N LEU A 475 -10.60 17.78 -8.76
CA LEU A 475 -10.46 18.09 -10.18
C LEU A 475 -9.23 18.99 -10.38
N LEU A 476 -8.21 18.48 -11.04
CA LEU A 476 -6.98 19.24 -11.30
C LEU A 476 -7.10 20.17 -12.52
N VAL A 477 -8.08 19.95 -13.40
CA VAL A 477 -8.29 20.76 -14.61
C VAL A 477 -9.52 21.63 -14.47
N ARG A 478 -9.32 22.95 -14.61
CA ARG A 478 -10.40 23.91 -14.86
C ARG A 478 -10.41 24.28 -16.35
N HIS A 479 -11.58 24.28 -16.96
CA HIS A 479 -11.78 24.93 -18.24
C HIS A 479 -12.13 26.39 -18.02
N THR A 480 -11.41 27.31 -18.66
CA THR A 480 -11.80 28.73 -18.75
C THR A 480 -13.00 28.91 -19.69
#